data_b80c552ca436a198ee72c1bbc3656215
#
_entry.id   b80c552ca436a198ee72c1bbc3656215
#
_cell.length_a   1.000
_cell.length_b   1.000
_cell.length_c   1.000
_cell.angle_alpha   90.00
_cell.angle_beta   90.00
_cell.angle_gamma   90.00
#
_symmetry.space_group_name_H-M   'P 1'
#
loop_
_entity.id
_entity.type
_entity.pdbx_description
1 polymer ?
#
loop_
_entity_poly.entity_id
_entity_poly.type
_entity_poly.pdbx_seq_one_letter_code
_entity_poly.pdbx_strand_id
1 'polypeptide(L)'
;MRSGVASSCVDIGMLRYLGMTSQQSRSQSSHRAKRGNYAPSLARKEAISAAVLDIVDASGYDAVTIGQVSKATGIPQSSVLYHFPTRDHLLVGAMESAAQAIAADELDKHGLPADPIIWARDMFRAVLGNRNRLLLEVYLRGLASQTDNPAHGYLLRRGREAVDWWTQLCKQLQDARQMHAGLDPHTTAVQIVSLISGLMEVSAYSDGSNDERICDDLVTGIRCLTCRGWQEFLAYANNPASGR
;
A
#
# COMPACT_ATOMS: atom_id res chain seq x y z
N MET A 1 10.53 -14.32 29.65
CA MET A 1 9.56 -13.21 29.52
C MET A 1 10.26 -12.02 28.88
N ARG A 2 10.12 -11.83 27.60
CA ARG A 2 10.32 -10.60 26.78
C ARG A 2 10.20 -11.01 25.30
N SER A 3 8.97 -11.19 24.85
CA SER A 3 8.66 -11.29 23.42
C SER A 3 7.24 -10.71 23.23
N GLY A 4 7.14 -9.46 22.91
CA GLY A 4 5.82 -8.85 22.77
C GLY A 4 5.77 -7.41 22.27
N VAL A 5 6.85 -6.85 21.70
CA VAL A 5 6.84 -5.43 21.26
C VAL A 5 7.26 -5.24 19.80
N ALA A 6 7.75 -6.27 19.11
CA ALA A 6 8.28 -6.11 17.76
C ALA A 6 7.23 -6.16 16.62
N SER A 7 5.98 -6.51 16.91
CA SER A 7 4.97 -6.76 15.87
C SER A 7 4.16 -5.53 15.43
N SER A 8 4.15 -4.44 16.18
CA SER A 8 3.29 -3.27 15.88
C SER A 8 3.94 -2.16 15.03
N CYS A 9 5.27 -2.15 14.92
CA CYS A 9 5.97 -1.13 14.13
C CYS A 9 6.11 -1.43 12.64
N VAL A 10 5.85 -2.67 12.24
CA VAL A 10 6.13 -3.16 10.88
C VAL A 10 5.02 -2.77 9.88
N ASP A 11 3.79 -2.56 10.35
CA ASP A 11 2.61 -2.38 9.48
C ASP A 11 2.47 -1.03 8.77
N ILE A 12 3.22 0.00 9.18
CA ILE A 12 2.81 1.39 8.95
C ILE A 12 3.36 2.00 7.66
N GLY A 13 4.58 1.69 7.29
CA GLY A 13 5.23 2.37 6.16
C GLY A 13 4.83 1.88 4.78
N MET A 14 4.58 0.58 4.63
CA MET A 14 4.11 0.00 3.36
C MET A 14 2.67 0.42 3.05
N LEU A 15 1.93 0.79 4.08
CA LEU A 15 0.56 1.25 3.93
C LEU A 15 0.51 2.66 3.33
N ARG A 16 1.55 3.48 3.50
CA ARG A 16 1.79 4.69 2.68
C ARG A 16 2.20 4.33 1.25
N TYR A 17 3.04 3.31 1.08
CA TYR A 17 3.37 2.78 -0.24
C TYR A 17 2.10 2.34 -0.99
N LEU A 18 1.16 1.75 -0.29
CA LEU A 18 -0.13 1.35 -0.85
C LEU A 18 -1.12 2.52 -1.05
N GLY A 19 -0.69 3.79 -1.00
CA GLY A 19 -1.52 4.95 -1.30
C GLY A 19 -2.37 5.47 -0.14
N MET A 20 -1.82 5.45 1.04
CA MET A 20 -2.53 5.59 2.30
C MET A 20 -2.48 6.97 2.94
N THR A 21 -2.08 8.01 2.22
CA THR A 21 -2.14 9.38 2.72
C THR A 21 -2.63 10.34 1.66
N SER A 22 -3.80 10.91 1.84
CA SER A 22 -4.16 12.20 1.26
C SER A 22 -3.94 13.28 2.31
N GLN A 23 -2.86 14.05 2.21
CA GLN A 23 -2.85 15.38 2.80
C GLN A 23 -3.79 16.26 1.98
N GLN A 24 -5.03 16.36 2.41
CA GLN A 24 -5.83 17.52 2.04
C GLN A 24 -5.26 18.72 2.80
N SER A 25 -4.51 19.58 2.10
CA SER A 25 -4.24 20.94 2.53
C SER A 25 -5.57 21.59 2.93
N ARG A 26 -5.73 21.83 4.22
CA ARG A 26 -6.84 22.64 4.75
C ARG A 26 -6.67 24.07 4.25
N SER A 27 -7.24 24.39 3.11
CA SER A 27 -7.63 25.75 2.82
C SER A 27 -8.86 26.06 3.68
N GLN A 28 -8.65 26.90 4.70
CA GLN A 28 -9.74 27.49 5.46
C GLN A 28 -10.56 28.36 4.52
N SER A 29 -11.72 27.88 4.09
CA SER A 29 -12.79 28.74 3.63
C SER A 29 -14.02 28.46 4.50
N SER A 30 -14.41 29.51 5.23
CA SER A 30 -15.59 29.57 6.06
C SER A 30 -16.86 29.36 5.22
N HIS A 31 -17.49 28.19 5.31
CA HIS A 31 -18.92 28.04 5.03
C HIS A 31 -19.58 27.18 6.12
N ARG A 32 -20.24 27.90 7.02
CA ARG A 32 -21.11 27.37 8.07
C ARG A 32 -22.45 26.98 7.43
N ALA A 33 -22.57 25.73 6.91
CA ALA A 33 -23.87 25.16 6.56
C ALA A 33 -23.83 23.62 6.56
N LYS A 34 -24.78 23.00 7.28
CA LYS A 34 -25.18 21.58 7.28
C LYS A 34 -24.21 20.56 7.91
N ARG A 35 -23.90 20.71 9.20
CA ARG A 35 -23.19 19.69 10.00
C ARG A 35 -24.06 18.48 10.46
N GLY A 36 -25.36 18.43 10.20
CA GLY A 36 -26.27 17.44 10.81
C GLY A 36 -26.33 16.06 10.16
N ASN A 37 -26.13 15.92 8.84
CA ASN A 37 -26.28 14.64 8.12
C ASN A 37 -24.99 14.02 7.61
N TYR A 38 -23.84 14.68 7.72
CA TYR A 38 -22.58 14.22 7.15
C TYR A 38 -21.88 13.19 8.06
N ALA A 39 -21.88 13.41 9.36
CA ALA A 39 -21.22 12.51 10.33
C ALA A 39 -21.84 11.10 10.38
N PRO A 40 -23.17 10.91 10.41
CA PRO A 40 -23.77 9.57 10.37
C PRO A 40 -23.54 8.84 9.05
N SER A 41 -23.44 9.55 7.94
CA SER A 41 -23.15 8.98 6.62
C SER A 41 -21.71 8.47 6.54
N LEU A 42 -20.74 9.23 7.06
CA LEU A 42 -19.35 8.82 7.12
C LEU A 42 -19.16 7.59 8.02
N ALA A 43 -19.72 7.60 9.22
CA ALA A 43 -19.63 6.46 10.14
C ALA A 43 -20.23 5.17 9.52
N ARG A 44 -21.33 5.28 8.75
CA ARG A 44 -21.88 4.11 8.04
C ARG A 44 -20.95 3.62 6.94
N LYS A 45 -20.35 4.52 6.18
CA LYS A 45 -19.38 4.18 5.14
C LYS A 45 -18.19 3.45 5.73
N GLU A 46 -17.66 3.94 6.84
CA GLU A 46 -16.56 3.31 7.59
C GLU A 46 -16.96 1.92 8.13
N ALA A 47 -18.13 1.78 8.73
CA ALA A 47 -18.62 0.50 9.22
C ALA A 47 -18.81 -0.54 8.10
N ILE A 48 -19.32 -0.13 6.94
CA ILE A 48 -19.44 -0.99 5.77
C ILE A 48 -18.05 -1.41 5.28
N SER A 49 -17.12 -0.47 5.14
CA SER A 49 -15.75 -0.75 4.69
C SER A 49 -15.00 -1.70 5.61
N ALA A 50 -15.13 -1.52 6.93
CA ALA A 50 -14.53 -2.42 7.92
C ALA A 50 -15.10 -3.85 7.80
N ALA A 51 -16.42 -4.00 7.71
CA ALA A 51 -17.05 -5.32 7.54
C ALA A 51 -16.64 -6.00 6.23
N VAL A 52 -16.41 -5.24 5.15
CA VAL A 52 -15.88 -5.78 3.90
C VAL A 52 -14.47 -6.32 4.10
N LEU A 53 -13.59 -5.59 4.81
CA LEU A 53 -12.24 -6.06 5.11
C LEU A 53 -12.24 -7.33 5.96
N ASP A 54 -13.10 -7.40 6.98
CA ASP A 54 -13.26 -8.59 7.82
C ASP A 54 -13.69 -9.82 6.98
N ILE A 55 -14.62 -9.64 6.03
CA ILE A 55 -15.04 -10.70 5.12
C ILE A 55 -13.88 -11.11 4.19
N VAL A 56 -13.15 -10.14 3.65
CA VAL A 56 -11.98 -10.42 2.80
C VAL A 56 -10.93 -11.20 3.57
N ASP A 57 -10.58 -10.76 4.77
CA ASP A 57 -9.55 -11.41 5.60
C ASP A 57 -9.95 -12.87 5.97
N ALA A 58 -11.22 -13.09 6.29
CA ALA A 58 -11.72 -14.41 6.68
C ALA A 58 -11.95 -15.37 5.52
N SER A 59 -12.40 -14.88 4.36
CA SER A 59 -12.99 -15.73 3.30
C SER A 59 -12.60 -15.34 1.87
N GLY A 60 -11.72 -14.33 1.70
CA GLY A 60 -11.33 -13.80 0.41
C GLY A 60 -12.36 -12.83 -0.18
N TYR A 61 -11.91 -12.09 -1.21
CA TYR A 61 -12.72 -11.05 -1.82
C TYR A 61 -13.96 -11.60 -2.58
N ASP A 62 -13.90 -12.85 -3.06
CA ASP A 62 -15.03 -13.49 -3.75
C ASP A 62 -16.24 -13.69 -2.84
N ALA A 63 -16.03 -13.83 -1.54
CA ALA A 63 -17.08 -13.95 -0.55
C ALA A 63 -17.85 -12.64 -0.30
N VAL A 64 -17.34 -11.50 -0.75
CA VAL A 64 -17.99 -10.20 -0.52
C VAL A 64 -19.23 -10.05 -1.39
N THR A 65 -20.40 -9.95 -0.75
CA THR A 65 -21.68 -9.65 -1.38
C THR A 65 -22.43 -8.58 -0.58
N ILE A 66 -23.32 -7.83 -1.24
CA ILE A 66 -24.17 -6.83 -0.56
C ILE A 66 -24.96 -7.45 0.60
N GLY A 67 -25.45 -8.68 0.40
CA GLY A 67 -26.22 -9.41 1.42
C GLY A 67 -25.37 -9.77 2.64
N GLN A 68 -24.14 -10.24 2.45
CA GLN A 68 -23.21 -10.57 3.55
C GLN A 68 -22.80 -9.33 4.33
N VAL A 69 -22.48 -8.23 3.65
CA VAL A 69 -22.15 -6.95 4.28
C VAL A 69 -23.35 -6.39 5.06
N SER A 70 -24.55 -6.45 4.50
CA SER A 70 -25.78 -6.05 5.18
C SER A 70 -26.00 -6.89 6.46
N LYS A 71 -25.80 -8.22 6.38
CA LYS A 71 -25.91 -9.12 7.54
C LYS A 71 -24.85 -8.83 8.62
N ALA A 72 -23.61 -8.60 8.21
CA ALA A 72 -22.50 -8.33 9.13
C ALA A 72 -22.65 -7.00 9.87
N THR A 73 -23.15 -5.96 9.19
CA THR A 73 -23.28 -4.60 9.73
C THR A 73 -24.64 -4.29 10.36
N GLY A 74 -25.68 -5.07 10.05
CA GLY A 74 -27.07 -4.74 10.37
C GLY A 74 -27.63 -3.57 9.53
N ILE A 75 -26.89 -3.07 8.56
CA ILE A 75 -27.30 -1.96 7.68
C ILE A 75 -28.15 -2.53 6.53
N PRO A 76 -29.34 -2.00 6.25
CA PRO A 76 -30.17 -2.47 5.14
C PRO A 76 -29.43 -2.44 3.79
N GLN A 77 -29.68 -3.44 2.92
CA GLN A 77 -29.03 -3.56 1.61
C GLN A 77 -29.19 -2.30 0.75
N SER A 78 -30.36 -1.65 0.79
CA SER A 78 -30.61 -0.39 0.09
C SER A 78 -29.69 0.73 0.56
N SER A 79 -29.34 0.76 1.85
CA SER A 79 -28.40 1.72 2.41
C SER A 79 -26.95 1.39 2.04
N VAL A 80 -26.59 0.11 2.00
CA VAL A 80 -25.28 -0.33 1.50
C VAL A 80 -25.10 0.09 0.04
N LEU A 81 -26.10 -0.20 -0.82
CA LEU A 81 -26.10 0.18 -2.24
C LEU A 81 -26.05 1.69 -2.47
N TYR A 82 -26.70 2.47 -1.58
CA TYR A 82 -26.61 3.93 -1.64
C TYR A 82 -25.18 4.45 -1.48
N HIS A 83 -24.38 3.83 -0.58
CA HIS A 83 -22.99 4.21 -0.36
C HIS A 83 -22.02 3.57 -1.34
N PHE A 84 -22.29 2.35 -1.76
CA PHE A 84 -21.47 1.54 -2.64
C PHE A 84 -22.34 0.86 -3.71
N PRO A 85 -22.52 1.49 -4.87
CA PRO A 85 -23.47 1.04 -5.89
C PRO A 85 -23.22 -0.36 -6.44
N THR A 86 -21.97 -0.81 -6.43
CA THR A 86 -21.58 -2.15 -6.91
C THR A 86 -20.67 -2.86 -5.91
N ARG A 87 -20.47 -4.16 -6.12
CA ARG A 87 -19.48 -4.94 -5.37
C ARG A 87 -18.07 -4.33 -5.50
N ASP A 88 -17.69 -3.88 -6.68
CA ASP A 88 -16.36 -3.30 -6.89
C ASP A 88 -16.20 -1.98 -6.10
N HIS A 89 -17.24 -1.18 -5.96
CA HIS A 89 -17.23 -0.01 -5.07
C HIS A 89 -17.03 -0.41 -3.60
N LEU A 90 -17.62 -1.53 -3.14
CA LEU A 90 -17.38 -2.04 -1.79
C LEU A 90 -15.92 -2.42 -1.59
N LEU A 91 -15.34 -3.19 -2.53
CA LEU A 91 -13.95 -3.63 -2.46
C LEU A 91 -12.95 -2.46 -2.49
N VAL A 92 -13.17 -1.51 -3.40
CA VAL A 92 -12.37 -0.28 -3.48
C VAL A 92 -12.52 0.55 -2.19
N GLY A 93 -13.74 0.78 -1.71
CA GLY A 93 -13.98 1.56 -0.49
C GLY A 93 -13.38 0.93 0.76
N ALA A 94 -13.34 -0.40 0.83
CA ALA A 94 -12.68 -1.12 1.90
C ALA A 94 -11.16 -0.91 1.87
N MET A 95 -10.54 -1.01 0.70
CA MET A 95 -9.11 -0.75 0.54
C MET A 95 -8.75 0.71 0.81
N GLU A 96 -9.57 1.67 0.38
CA GLU A 96 -9.40 3.10 0.72
C GLU A 96 -9.48 3.35 2.22
N SER A 97 -10.43 2.71 2.92
CA SER A 97 -10.61 2.88 4.37
C SER A 97 -9.46 2.26 5.16
N ALA A 98 -9.02 1.06 4.79
CA ALA A 98 -7.83 0.43 5.37
C ALA A 98 -6.60 1.33 5.23
N ALA A 99 -6.48 1.95 4.07
CA ALA A 99 -5.47 2.91 3.74
C ALA A 99 -5.44 4.11 4.69
N GLN A 100 -6.59 4.73 4.88
CA GLN A 100 -6.73 5.94 5.70
C GLN A 100 -6.50 5.68 7.19
N ALA A 101 -6.98 4.54 7.71
CA ALA A 101 -6.85 4.19 9.13
C ALA A 101 -5.38 4.11 9.57
N ILE A 102 -4.50 3.73 8.65
CA ILE A 102 -3.09 3.54 8.94
C ILE A 102 -2.27 4.80 8.64
N ALA A 103 -2.73 5.63 7.70
CA ALA A 103 -2.10 6.91 7.39
C ALA A 103 -2.10 7.91 8.55
N ALA A 104 -3.07 7.79 9.46
CA ALA A 104 -3.27 8.74 10.55
C ALA A 104 -2.21 8.66 11.66
N ASP A 105 -1.42 7.58 11.75
CA ASP A 105 -0.75 7.30 13.01
C ASP A 105 0.78 7.47 13.10
N GLU A 106 1.62 7.33 12.05
CA GLU A 106 3.02 7.19 12.48
C GLU A 106 4.19 7.77 11.64
N LEU A 107 4.07 8.11 10.37
CA LEU A 107 5.28 8.55 9.65
C LEU A 107 5.73 9.98 9.99
N ASP A 108 4.80 10.82 10.47
CA ASP A 108 5.16 12.17 10.97
C ASP A 108 5.93 12.12 12.29
N LYS A 109 5.94 10.96 12.98
CA LYS A 109 6.53 10.81 14.32
C LYS A 109 7.95 10.24 14.34
N HIS A 110 8.41 9.52 13.32
CA HIS A 110 9.63 8.70 13.44
C HIS A 110 10.77 9.03 12.46
N GLY A 111 10.60 9.91 11.49
CA GLY A 111 11.66 10.25 10.53
C GLY A 111 12.07 9.07 9.62
N LEU A 112 13.23 9.19 8.96
CA LEU A 112 13.81 8.12 8.14
C LEU A 112 14.17 6.92 9.02
N PRO A 113 13.79 5.67 8.63
CA PRO A 113 14.25 4.47 9.32
C PRO A 113 15.78 4.36 9.24
N ALA A 114 16.39 3.77 10.27
CA ALA A 114 17.84 3.60 10.35
C ALA A 114 18.40 2.79 9.16
N ASP A 115 17.66 1.79 8.68
CA ASP A 115 17.91 1.07 7.44
C ASP A 115 16.61 1.03 6.59
N PRO A 116 16.48 1.95 5.61
CA PRO A 116 15.28 2.04 4.78
C PRO A 116 15.03 0.81 3.92
N ILE A 117 16.07 0.06 3.58
CA ILE A 117 15.93 -1.15 2.73
C ILE A 117 15.39 -2.32 3.56
N ILE A 118 15.91 -2.53 4.76
CA ILE A 118 15.38 -3.55 5.68
C ILE A 118 13.95 -3.21 6.07
N TRP A 119 13.69 -1.93 6.36
CA TRP A 119 12.35 -1.46 6.61
C TRP A 119 11.39 -1.76 5.44
N ALA A 120 11.78 -1.49 4.18
CA ALA A 120 10.98 -1.82 3.01
C ALA A 120 10.72 -3.32 2.88
N ARG A 121 11.72 -4.17 3.21
CA ARG A 121 11.57 -5.62 3.25
C ARG A 121 10.51 -6.08 4.25
N ASP A 122 10.58 -5.57 5.47
CA ASP A 122 9.66 -5.96 6.55
C ASP A 122 8.23 -5.51 6.23
N MET A 123 8.07 -4.31 5.67
CA MET A 123 6.81 -3.82 5.16
C MET A 123 6.23 -4.72 4.07
N PHE A 124 7.05 -5.07 3.09
CA PHE A 124 6.63 -5.92 1.98
C PHE A 124 6.23 -7.32 2.46
N ARG A 125 6.99 -7.89 3.41
CA ARG A 125 6.63 -9.15 4.07
C ARG A 125 5.25 -9.08 4.72
N ALA A 126 4.91 -8.00 5.40
CA ALA A 126 3.59 -7.82 6.01
C ALA A 126 2.46 -7.81 4.96
N VAL A 127 2.70 -7.19 3.79
CA VAL A 127 1.74 -7.23 2.67
C VAL A 127 1.54 -8.64 2.14
N LEU A 128 2.62 -9.38 1.89
CA LEU A 128 2.55 -10.76 1.38
C LEU A 128 1.88 -11.68 2.40
N GLY A 129 2.11 -11.46 3.71
CA GLY A 129 1.55 -12.25 4.80
C GLY A 129 0.02 -12.17 4.91
N ASN A 130 -0.64 -11.16 4.34
CA ASN A 130 -2.09 -11.12 4.22
C ASN A 130 -2.53 -11.55 2.82
N ARG A 131 -2.54 -12.84 2.60
CA ARG A 131 -2.83 -13.46 1.30
C ARG A 131 -4.14 -12.99 0.67
N ASN A 132 -5.21 -12.90 1.45
CA ASN A 132 -6.53 -12.51 0.94
C ASN A 132 -6.54 -11.04 0.48
N ARG A 133 -5.85 -10.15 1.18
CA ARG A 133 -5.70 -8.74 0.76
C ARG A 133 -4.78 -8.60 -0.44
N LEU A 134 -3.70 -9.37 -0.51
CA LEU A 134 -2.83 -9.41 -1.68
C LEU A 134 -3.60 -9.81 -2.94
N LEU A 135 -4.42 -10.86 -2.85
CA LEU A 135 -5.25 -11.31 -3.96
C LEU A 135 -6.32 -10.28 -4.36
N LEU A 136 -6.91 -9.58 -3.38
CA LEU A 136 -7.82 -8.45 -3.64
C LEU A 136 -7.10 -7.33 -4.39
N GLU A 137 -5.88 -6.97 -3.97
CA GLU A 137 -5.10 -5.91 -4.63
C GLU A 137 -4.82 -6.26 -6.10
N VAL A 138 -4.37 -7.50 -6.36
CA VAL A 138 -4.11 -7.98 -7.74
C VAL A 138 -5.39 -8.04 -8.56
N TYR A 139 -6.51 -8.46 -7.97
CA TYR A 139 -7.82 -8.44 -8.62
C TYR A 139 -8.23 -7.02 -9.03
N LEU A 140 -8.10 -6.04 -8.14
CA LEU A 140 -8.42 -4.64 -8.44
C LEU A 140 -7.51 -4.05 -9.53
N ARG A 141 -6.23 -4.47 -9.58
CA ARG A 141 -5.30 -4.08 -10.66
C ARG A 141 -5.79 -4.58 -12.02
N GLY A 142 -6.29 -5.80 -12.10
CA GLY A 142 -6.91 -6.33 -13.32
C GLY A 142 -8.11 -5.49 -13.78
N LEU A 143 -8.98 -5.11 -12.85
CA LEU A 143 -10.16 -4.28 -13.14
C LEU A 143 -9.82 -2.83 -13.53
N ALA A 144 -8.69 -2.31 -13.08
CA ALA A 144 -8.31 -0.92 -13.34
C ALA A 144 -8.00 -0.61 -14.81
N SER A 145 -7.86 -1.62 -15.66
CA SER A 145 -7.79 -1.45 -17.12
C SER A 145 -9.11 -0.91 -17.73
N GLN A 146 -10.24 -1.08 -17.03
CA GLN A 146 -11.55 -0.58 -17.43
C GLN A 146 -11.76 0.80 -16.83
N THR A 147 -11.86 1.84 -17.67
CA THR A 147 -11.88 3.25 -17.24
C THR A 147 -13.14 3.63 -16.47
N ASP A 148 -14.26 2.92 -16.68
CA ASP A 148 -15.54 3.07 -15.99
C ASP A 148 -15.64 2.28 -14.66
N ASN A 149 -14.67 1.39 -14.40
CA ASN A 149 -14.61 0.66 -13.12
C ASN A 149 -14.04 1.54 -11.99
N PRO A 150 -14.62 1.52 -10.77
CA PRO A 150 -14.11 2.31 -9.65
C PRO A 150 -12.63 2.02 -9.29
N ALA A 151 -12.14 0.83 -9.61
CA ALA A 151 -10.73 0.46 -9.40
C ALA A 151 -9.77 1.32 -10.24
N HIS A 152 -10.19 1.79 -11.44
CA HIS A 152 -9.35 2.64 -12.29
C HIS A 152 -8.92 3.93 -11.57
N GLY A 153 -9.88 4.73 -11.11
CA GLY A 153 -9.62 5.97 -10.41
C GLY A 153 -8.87 5.77 -9.09
N TYR A 154 -9.19 4.71 -8.38
CA TYR A 154 -8.54 4.33 -7.13
C TYR A 154 -7.06 4.01 -7.35
N LEU A 155 -6.72 3.11 -8.26
CA LEU A 155 -5.32 2.71 -8.51
C LEU A 155 -4.49 3.79 -9.19
N LEU A 156 -5.11 4.61 -10.04
CA LEU A 156 -4.43 5.77 -10.62
C LEU A 156 -3.99 6.77 -9.53
N ARG A 157 -4.86 7.05 -8.55
CA ARG A 157 -4.52 7.88 -7.39
C ARG A 157 -3.41 7.26 -6.56
N ARG A 158 -3.57 6.00 -6.17
CA ARG A 158 -2.60 5.25 -5.37
C ARG A 158 -1.23 5.17 -6.01
N GLY A 159 -1.17 4.90 -7.30
CA GLY A 159 0.10 4.84 -8.03
C GLY A 159 0.85 6.16 -7.98
N ARG A 160 0.13 7.28 -8.16
CA ARG A 160 0.74 8.62 -8.04
C ARG A 160 1.25 8.88 -6.63
N GLU A 161 0.42 8.66 -5.62
CA GLU A 161 0.79 8.85 -4.22
C GLU A 161 1.99 7.99 -3.80
N ALA A 162 2.04 6.74 -4.27
CA ALA A 162 3.17 5.85 -4.04
C ALA A 162 4.47 6.39 -4.69
N VAL A 163 4.41 6.81 -5.96
CA VAL A 163 5.57 7.39 -6.64
C VAL A 163 6.02 8.68 -5.96
N ASP A 164 5.09 9.55 -5.57
CA ASP A 164 5.42 10.80 -4.87
C ASP A 164 6.11 10.52 -3.54
N TRP A 165 5.62 9.56 -2.77
CA TRP A 165 6.21 9.16 -1.49
C TRP A 165 7.62 8.59 -1.67
N TRP A 166 7.80 7.64 -2.59
CA TRP A 166 9.12 7.08 -2.90
C TRP A 166 10.08 8.13 -3.44
N THR A 167 9.59 9.10 -4.22
CA THR A 167 10.40 10.23 -4.71
C THR A 167 10.93 11.07 -3.54
N GLN A 168 10.10 11.36 -2.54
CA GLN A 168 10.55 12.08 -1.35
C GLN A 168 11.57 11.28 -0.54
N LEU A 169 11.35 9.97 -0.37
CA LEU A 169 12.31 9.09 0.29
C LEU A 169 13.66 9.05 -0.47
N CYS A 170 13.63 8.92 -1.79
CA CYS A 170 14.85 8.95 -2.61
C CYS A 170 15.63 10.26 -2.45
N LYS A 171 14.96 11.41 -2.39
CA LYS A 171 15.61 12.70 -2.11
C LYS A 171 16.28 12.71 -0.74
N GLN A 172 15.58 12.24 0.30
CA GLN A 172 16.14 12.14 1.65
C GLN A 172 17.35 11.18 1.72
N LEU A 173 17.30 10.07 0.96
CA LEU A 173 18.44 9.15 0.83
C LEU A 173 19.64 9.80 0.11
N GLN A 174 19.39 10.66 -0.88
CA GLN A 174 20.46 11.43 -1.51
C GLN A 174 21.07 12.46 -0.56
N ASP A 175 20.24 13.19 0.19
CA ASP A 175 20.70 14.16 1.21
C ASP A 175 21.54 13.46 2.29
N ALA A 176 21.15 12.25 2.69
CA ALA A 176 21.88 11.39 3.62
C ALA A 176 23.08 10.66 2.99
N ARG A 177 23.38 10.87 1.70
CA ARG A 177 24.43 10.17 0.92
C ARG A 177 24.28 8.63 0.91
N GLN A 178 23.05 8.15 1.01
CA GLN A 178 22.68 6.73 0.92
C GLN A 178 22.16 6.34 -0.47
N MET A 179 21.99 7.29 -1.36
CA MET A 179 21.65 7.10 -2.76
C MET A 179 22.54 7.98 -3.64
N HIS A 180 22.93 7.47 -4.81
CA HIS A 180 23.84 8.16 -5.72
C HIS A 180 23.21 9.48 -6.23
N ALA A 181 23.94 10.60 -6.12
CA ALA A 181 23.44 11.93 -6.47
C ALA A 181 23.08 12.09 -7.96
N GLY A 182 23.65 11.26 -8.85
CA GLY A 182 23.36 11.27 -10.28
C GLY A 182 22.09 10.49 -10.69
N LEU A 183 21.43 9.80 -9.77
CA LEU A 183 20.17 9.12 -10.04
C LEU A 183 19.01 10.12 -9.89
N ASP A 184 18.07 10.11 -10.84
CA ASP A 184 16.85 10.91 -10.70
C ASP A 184 15.89 10.28 -9.68
N PRO A 185 15.53 11.00 -8.59
CA PRO A 185 14.68 10.45 -7.53
C PRO A 185 13.31 9.97 -8.02
N HIS A 186 12.68 10.68 -8.96
CA HIS A 186 11.39 10.30 -9.49
C HIS A 186 11.49 9.02 -10.35
N THR A 187 12.47 8.93 -11.23
CA THR A 187 12.70 7.75 -12.06
C THR A 187 12.99 6.53 -11.19
N THR A 188 13.83 6.68 -10.16
CA THR A 188 14.13 5.60 -9.20
C THR A 188 12.87 5.18 -8.44
N ALA A 189 12.04 6.14 -8.02
CA ALA A 189 10.76 5.86 -7.37
C ALA A 189 9.81 5.05 -8.26
N VAL A 190 9.67 5.43 -9.53
CA VAL A 190 8.85 4.68 -10.51
C VAL A 190 9.36 3.25 -10.66
N GLN A 191 10.68 3.04 -10.73
CA GLN A 191 11.29 1.71 -10.83
C GLN A 191 11.03 0.86 -9.59
N ILE A 192 11.16 1.44 -8.37
CA ILE A 192 10.86 0.75 -7.11
C ILE A 192 9.39 0.36 -7.04
N VAL A 193 8.47 1.28 -7.36
CA VAL A 193 7.01 1.01 -7.39
C VAL A 193 6.66 -0.10 -8.38
N SER A 194 7.30 -0.10 -9.56
CA SER A 194 7.11 -1.13 -10.58
C SER A 194 7.64 -2.49 -10.12
N LEU A 195 8.81 -2.52 -9.47
CA LEU A 195 9.39 -3.74 -8.89
C LEU A 195 8.47 -4.34 -7.83
N ILE A 196 8.01 -3.54 -6.87
CA ILE A 196 7.11 -4.00 -5.81
C ILE A 196 5.80 -4.54 -6.41
N SER A 197 5.24 -3.83 -7.40
CA SER A 197 4.01 -4.26 -8.07
C SER A 197 4.18 -5.62 -8.76
N GLY A 198 5.28 -5.81 -9.49
CA GLY A 198 5.57 -7.09 -10.13
C GLY A 198 5.82 -8.22 -9.14
N LEU A 199 6.54 -7.96 -8.05
CA LEU A 199 6.79 -8.97 -7.01
C LEU A 199 5.52 -9.36 -6.25
N MET A 200 4.58 -8.43 -6.03
CA MET A 200 3.24 -8.76 -5.49
C MET A 200 2.49 -9.73 -6.41
N GLU A 201 2.52 -9.52 -7.72
CA GLU A 201 1.88 -10.43 -8.68
C GLU A 201 2.55 -11.80 -8.68
N VAL A 202 3.89 -11.86 -8.66
CA VAL A 202 4.63 -13.12 -8.57
C VAL A 202 4.23 -13.90 -7.31
N SER A 203 4.14 -13.25 -6.15
CA SER A 203 3.66 -13.89 -4.92
C SER A 203 2.21 -14.32 -5.07
N ALA A 204 1.32 -13.48 -5.63
CA ALA A 204 -0.09 -13.79 -5.81
C ALA A 204 -0.34 -15.03 -6.67
N TYR A 205 0.53 -15.32 -7.64
CA TYR A 205 0.43 -16.50 -8.51
C TYR A 205 1.07 -17.77 -7.91
N SER A 206 1.75 -17.66 -6.77
CA SER A 206 2.35 -18.77 -6.04
C SER A 206 1.44 -19.22 -4.88
N ASP A 207 1.88 -20.24 -4.15
CA ASP A 207 1.21 -20.71 -2.91
C ASP A 207 1.73 -19.99 -1.63
N GLY A 208 2.58 -18.97 -1.80
CA GLY A 208 3.23 -18.26 -0.69
C GLY A 208 4.52 -18.91 -0.18
N SER A 209 4.88 -20.09 -0.65
CA SER A 209 6.09 -20.80 -0.20
C SER A 209 7.40 -20.06 -0.52
N ASN A 210 7.38 -19.14 -1.47
CA ASN A 210 8.52 -18.35 -1.91
C ASN A 210 8.52 -16.91 -1.39
N ASP A 211 7.61 -16.53 -0.50
CA ASP A 211 7.44 -15.12 -0.09
C ASP A 211 8.71 -14.53 0.56
N GLU A 212 9.45 -15.31 1.36
CA GLU A 212 10.73 -14.85 1.92
C GLU A 212 11.76 -14.55 0.81
N ARG A 213 11.84 -15.40 -0.20
CA ARG A 213 12.73 -15.16 -1.35
C ARG A 213 12.30 -13.93 -2.13
N ILE A 214 11.00 -13.74 -2.33
CA ILE A 214 10.45 -12.56 -3.00
C ILE A 214 10.78 -11.28 -2.22
N CYS A 215 10.78 -11.33 -0.88
CA CYS A 215 11.25 -10.23 -0.04
C CYS A 215 12.76 -9.96 -0.22
N ASP A 216 13.58 -10.99 -0.36
CA ASP A 216 15.01 -10.84 -0.63
C ASP A 216 15.29 -10.30 -2.06
N ASP A 217 14.48 -10.70 -3.04
CA ASP A 217 14.51 -10.17 -4.40
C ASP A 217 14.16 -8.66 -4.41
N LEU A 218 13.19 -8.22 -3.58
CA LEU A 218 12.91 -6.79 -3.39
C LEU A 218 14.14 -6.04 -2.87
N VAL A 219 14.77 -6.55 -1.79
CA VAL A 219 15.99 -5.95 -1.20
C VAL A 219 17.07 -5.81 -2.25
N THR A 220 17.30 -6.90 -3.00
CA THR A 220 18.31 -6.93 -4.07
C THR A 220 17.99 -5.89 -5.15
N GLY A 221 16.74 -5.81 -5.60
CA GLY A 221 16.30 -4.85 -6.59
C GLY A 221 16.46 -3.40 -6.12
N ILE A 222 16.05 -3.07 -4.89
CA ILE A 222 16.23 -1.72 -4.33
C ILE A 222 17.73 -1.39 -4.21
N ARG A 223 18.56 -2.33 -3.77
CA ARG A 223 20.03 -2.13 -3.71
C ARG A 223 20.63 -1.85 -5.08
N CYS A 224 20.15 -2.50 -6.13
CA CYS A 224 20.57 -2.20 -7.51
C CYS A 224 20.14 -0.82 -8.01
N LEU A 225 19.06 -0.27 -7.45
CA LEU A 225 18.51 1.04 -7.82
C LEU A 225 19.05 2.19 -6.96
N THR A 226 19.81 1.90 -5.89
CA THR A 226 20.35 2.88 -4.96
C THR A 226 21.86 3.00 -5.05
N CYS A 227 22.45 3.97 -4.35
CA CYS A 227 23.89 4.23 -4.33
C CYS A 227 24.72 2.99 -3.95
N ARG A 228 24.26 2.21 -2.97
CA ARG A 228 24.95 1.01 -2.49
C ARG A 228 25.00 -0.08 -3.56
N GLY A 229 23.85 -0.40 -4.13
CA GLY A 229 23.76 -1.43 -5.16
C GLY A 229 24.48 -1.05 -6.45
N TRP A 230 24.45 0.22 -6.83
CA TRP A 230 25.18 0.69 -8.00
C TRP A 230 26.68 0.60 -7.81
N GLN A 231 27.21 0.93 -6.65
CA GLN A 231 28.65 0.77 -6.34
C GLN A 231 29.08 -0.70 -6.32
N GLU A 232 28.28 -1.57 -5.73
CA GLU A 232 28.51 -3.02 -5.74
C GLU A 232 28.42 -3.59 -7.16
N PHE A 233 27.42 -3.15 -7.95
CA PHE A 233 27.28 -3.52 -9.36
C PHE A 233 28.48 -3.06 -10.20
N LEU A 234 28.93 -1.82 -10.04
CA LEU A 234 30.14 -1.33 -10.74
C LEU A 234 31.39 -2.07 -10.30
N ALA A 235 31.53 -2.41 -9.02
CA ALA A 235 32.64 -3.20 -8.52
C ALA A 235 32.64 -4.60 -9.12
N TYR A 236 31.46 -5.25 -9.21
CA TYR A 236 31.28 -6.54 -9.87
C TYR A 236 31.53 -6.45 -11.38
N ALA A 237 30.97 -5.45 -12.07
CA ALA A 237 31.15 -5.26 -13.50
C ALA A 237 32.62 -4.99 -13.89
N ASN A 238 33.37 -4.29 -13.02
CA ASN A 238 34.77 -4.01 -13.21
C ASN A 238 35.71 -5.13 -12.75
N ASN A 239 35.24 -6.10 -11.96
CA ASN A 239 36.01 -7.25 -11.48
C ASN A 239 35.18 -8.53 -11.39
N PRO A 240 34.74 -9.10 -12.53
CA PRO A 240 33.86 -10.28 -12.55
C PRO A 240 34.50 -11.55 -11.99
N ALA A 241 35.83 -11.54 -11.70
CA ALA A 241 36.52 -12.67 -11.13
C ALA A 241 36.48 -12.76 -9.58
N SER A 242 35.92 -11.76 -8.89
CA SER A 242 35.84 -11.72 -7.41
C SER A 242 34.61 -12.45 -6.82
N GLY A 243 33.79 -13.09 -7.65
CA GLY A 243 32.55 -13.77 -7.26
C GLY A 243 32.63 -15.31 -7.29
N ARG A 244 33.78 -15.92 -7.02
CA ARG A 244 33.92 -17.39 -6.82
C ARG A 244 34.28 -17.72 -5.41
#